data_092e444a302ca302cfe3a9bf0976be84
#
_entry.id   092e444a302ca302cfe3a9bf0976be84
#
_cell.length_a   1.000
_cell.length_b   1.000
_cell.length_c   1.000
_cell.angle_alpha   90.00
_cell.angle_beta   90.00
_cell.angle_gamma   90.00
#
_symmetry.space_group_name_H-M   'P 1'
#
loop_
_entity.id
_entity.type
_entity.pdbx_description
1 polymer ?
#
loop_
_entity_poly.entity_id
_entity_poly.type
_entity_poly.pdbx_seq_one_letter_code
_entity_poly.pdbx_strand_id
1 'polypeptide(L)'
;MAVFRVENNNVNALPINKNDEITLYQVGRYISSNEAVWCIFGFSIHERNPAVIHLAVYLENGQHVDFTNETVIDRAINPPNTTLTEFFKLCNRVDAFGAFARTLFYSQVPRYFTWVPTKEWIPRKQGTPVDACPNLFETNTLGRMFTVNPRQTECFYLRLLLINVTGPLSFQDIRKVNGQQYSTYKDACLELGLLEDDNQ
;
A
#
# COMPACT_ATOMS: atom_id res chain seq x y z
N MET A 1 -28.87 -14.20 -26.93
CA MET A 1 -27.47 -14.55 -26.79
C MET A 1 -26.72 -13.92 -27.97
N ALA A 2 -26.06 -12.80 -27.79
CA ALA A 2 -25.36 -12.10 -28.85
C ALA A 2 -23.89 -12.50 -28.84
N VAL A 3 -23.44 -13.17 -29.89
CA VAL A 3 -22.03 -13.50 -30.10
C VAL A 3 -21.45 -12.40 -30.98
N PHE A 4 -20.67 -11.51 -30.42
CA PHE A 4 -19.92 -10.54 -31.20
C PHE A 4 -18.67 -11.20 -31.76
N ARG A 5 -18.73 -11.58 -33.03
CA ARG A 5 -17.55 -12.02 -33.77
C ARG A 5 -16.94 -10.75 -34.39
N VAL A 6 -15.80 -10.34 -33.90
CA VAL A 6 -15.01 -9.27 -34.55
C VAL A 6 -14.39 -9.90 -35.80
N GLU A 7 -15.03 -9.78 -36.92
CA GLU A 7 -14.40 -10.07 -38.22
C GLU A 7 -13.48 -8.89 -38.55
N ASN A 8 -12.21 -9.06 -38.34
CA ASN A 8 -11.21 -8.12 -38.78
C ASN A 8 -11.04 -8.27 -40.30
N ASN A 9 -11.80 -7.50 -41.08
CA ASN A 9 -11.64 -7.35 -42.53
C ASN A 9 -10.40 -6.52 -42.92
N ASN A 10 -9.40 -6.42 -42.03
CA ASN A 10 -8.16 -5.73 -42.32
C ASN A 10 -7.20 -6.70 -43.04
N VAL A 11 -7.01 -6.47 -44.31
CA VAL A 11 -6.17 -7.30 -45.21
C VAL A 11 -4.69 -7.38 -44.78
N ASN A 12 -4.30 -6.61 -43.73
CA ASN A 12 -2.96 -6.56 -43.12
C ASN A 12 -2.91 -7.14 -41.71
N ALA A 13 -3.92 -7.89 -41.27
CA ALA A 13 -3.85 -8.55 -39.95
C ALA A 13 -2.80 -9.68 -40.05
N LEU A 14 -1.79 -9.59 -39.16
CA LEU A 14 -0.82 -10.67 -38.96
C LEU A 14 -1.57 -11.99 -38.71
N PRO A 15 -1.11 -13.11 -39.25
CA PRO A 15 -1.77 -14.40 -39.07
C PRO A 15 -1.85 -14.72 -37.59
N ILE A 16 -3.05 -14.97 -37.10
CA ILE A 16 -3.29 -15.34 -35.68
C ILE A 16 -2.54 -16.63 -35.42
N ASN A 17 -1.55 -16.58 -34.55
CA ASN A 17 -0.84 -17.76 -34.09
C ASN A 17 -1.80 -18.65 -33.30
N LYS A 18 -2.22 -19.78 -33.90
CA LYS A 18 -3.16 -20.72 -33.25
C LYS A 18 -2.61 -21.40 -31.99
N ASN A 19 -1.31 -21.24 -31.72
CA ASN A 19 -0.67 -21.76 -30.52
C ASN A 19 -0.53 -20.70 -29.41
N ASP A 20 -0.98 -19.47 -29.65
CA ASP A 20 -1.01 -18.41 -28.65
C ASP A 20 -2.36 -18.41 -27.92
N GLU A 21 -2.38 -19.01 -26.74
CA GLU A 21 -3.57 -19.12 -25.89
C GLU A 21 -4.16 -17.76 -25.52
N ILE A 22 -3.32 -16.72 -25.35
CA ILE A 22 -3.76 -15.37 -25.01
C ILE A 22 -4.53 -14.75 -26.16
N THR A 23 -3.99 -14.86 -27.37
CA THR A 23 -4.66 -14.35 -28.59
C THR A 23 -5.95 -15.11 -28.85
N LEU A 24 -5.96 -16.45 -28.69
CA LEU A 24 -7.17 -17.27 -28.83
C LEU A 24 -8.22 -16.90 -27.79
N TYR A 25 -7.81 -16.65 -26.54
CA TYR A 25 -8.72 -16.21 -25.48
C TYR A 25 -9.32 -14.83 -25.77
N GLN A 26 -8.52 -13.88 -26.24
CA GLN A 26 -8.98 -12.53 -26.59
C GLN A 26 -9.96 -12.53 -27.78
N VAL A 27 -9.71 -13.36 -28.80
CA VAL A 27 -10.57 -13.47 -29.99
C VAL A 27 -11.85 -14.27 -29.71
N GLY A 28 -11.77 -15.29 -28.87
CA GLY A 28 -12.90 -16.18 -28.53
C GLY A 28 -13.67 -15.80 -27.28
N ARG A 29 -13.31 -14.70 -26.59
CA ARG A 29 -13.94 -14.30 -25.34
C ARG A 29 -15.43 -14.02 -25.54
N TYR A 30 -16.25 -14.77 -24.83
CA TYR A 30 -17.66 -14.48 -24.70
C TYR A 30 -17.89 -13.26 -23.78
N ILE A 31 -18.49 -12.23 -24.32
CA ILE A 31 -18.90 -11.06 -23.56
C ILE A 31 -20.40 -11.20 -23.25
N SER A 32 -20.75 -11.29 -21.97
CA SER A 32 -22.15 -11.30 -21.55
C SER A 32 -22.84 -9.98 -21.87
N SER A 33 -24.15 -9.99 -22.03
CA SER A 33 -24.93 -8.77 -22.29
C SER A 33 -24.72 -7.70 -21.20
N ASN A 34 -24.60 -8.13 -19.94
CA ASN A 34 -24.30 -7.23 -18.82
C ASN A 34 -22.92 -6.58 -18.94
N GLU A 35 -21.90 -7.37 -19.26
CA GLU A 35 -20.54 -6.87 -19.48
C GLU A 35 -20.48 -5.91 -20.69
N ALA A 36 -21.18 -6.24 -21.77
CA ALA A 36 -21.28 -5.35 -22.93
C ALA A 36 -21.92 -4.01 -22.57
N VAL A 37 -22.99 -4.00 -21.78
CA VAL A 37 -23.65 -2.79 -21.29
C VAL A 37 -22.69 -1.95 -20.44
N TRP A 38 -21.95 -2.58 -19.52
CA TRP A 38 -20.95 -1.90 -18.70
C TRP A 38 -19.86 -1.25 -19.55
N CYS A 39 -19.34 -1.97 -20.57
CA CYS A 39 -18.33 -1.43 -21.48
C CYS A 39 -18.86 -0.27 -22.33
N ILE A 40 -20.11 -0.38 -22.87
CA ILE A 40 -20.73 0.65 -23.74
C ILE A 40 -21.00 1.94 -22.96
N PHE A 41 -21.54 1.83 -21.76
CA PHE A 41 -21.87 3.00 -20.93
C PHE A 41 -20.69 3.52 -20.12
N GLY A 42 -19.55 2.85 -20.12
CA GLY A 42 -18.35 3.29 -19.43
C GLY A 42 -18.52 3.38 -17.91
N PHE A 43 -19.40 2.56 -17.33
CA PHE A 43 -19.55 2.51 -15.87
C PHE A 43 -18.25 2.07 -15.22
N SER A 44 -17.87 2.75 -14.14
CA SER A 44 -16.70 2.36 -13.34
C SER A 44 -16.96 1.04 -12.61
N ILE A 45 -16.23 -0.02 -13.03
CA ILE A 45 -16.34 -1.37 -12.43
C ILE A 45 -15.53 -1.45 -11.12
N HIS A 46 -14.67 -0.45 -10.87
CA HIS A 46 -13.69 -0.49 -9.79
C HIS A 46 -13.89 0.62 -8.74
N GLU A 47 -15.09 1.13 -8.58
CA GLU A 47 -15.39 1.98 -7.43
C GLU A 47 -15.33 1.14 -6.16
N ARG A 48 -14.33 1.41 -5.34
CA ARG A 48 -14.22 0.83 -4.00
C ARG A 48 -14.72 1.83 -2.98
N ASN A 49 -15.80 1.48 -2.30
CA ASN A 49 -16.27 2.22 -1.14
C ASN A 49 -16.29 1.27 0.07
N PRO A 50 -15.41 1.47 1.05
CA PRO A 50 -14.42 2.56 1.18
C PRO A 50 -13.23 2.45 0.22
N ALA A 51 -12.61 3.59 -0.09
CA ALA A 51 -11.35 3.63 -0.82
C ALA A 51 -10.25 2.91 -0.03
N VAL A 52 -9.38 2.16 -0.71
CA VAL A 52 -8.29 1.40 -0.08
C VAL A 52 -6.96 1.91 -0.59
N ILE A 53 -6.08 2.31 0.33
CA ILE A 53 -4.70 2.69 0.04
C ILE A 53 -3.77 1.56 0.47
N HIS A 54 -2.94 1.10 -0.46
CA HIS A 54 -1.92 0.09 -0.16
C HIS A 54 -0.71 0.74 0.53
N LEU A 55 -0.33 0.17 1.67
CA LEU A 55 0.76 0.64 2.51
C LEU A 55 1.97 -0.29 2.37
N ALA A 56 3.12 0.29 2.03
CA ALA A 56 4.36 -0.43 1.87
C ALA A 56 4.91 -0.92 3.22
N VAL A 57 5.44 -2.14 3.24
CA VAL A 57 6.17 -2.71 4.37
C VAL A 57 7.50 -3.21 3.85
N TYR A 58 8.57 -2.46 4.10
CA TYR A 58 9.93 -2.79 3.73
C TYR A 58 10.84 -2.61 4.95
N LEU A 59 11.87 -3.43 5.05
CA LEU A 59 12.94 -3.24 6.02
C LEU A 59 13.73 -1.97 5.69
N GLU A 60 14.49 -1.50 6.66
CA GLU A 60 15.42 -0.40 6.46
C GLU A 60 16.37 -0.72 5.29
N ASN A 61 16.43 0.16 4.29
CA ASN A 61 17.17 -0.01 3.04
C ASN A 61 16.73 -1.20 2.14
N GLY A 62 15.63 -1.86 2.46
CA GLY A 62 15.08 -3.01 1.70
C GLY A 62 13.96 -2.63 0.72
N GLN A 63 13.75 -1.35 0.45
CA GLN A 63 12.69 -0.89 -0.44
C GLN A 63 12.97 -1.27 -1.90
N HIS A 64 11.91 -1.63 -2.62
CA HIS A 64 12.00 -1.83 -4.06
C HIS A 64 12.07 -0.47 -4.77
N VAL A 65 13.06 -0.29 -5.62
CA VAL A 65 13.28 0.96 -6.36
C VAL A 65 13.30 0.66 -7.85
N ASP A 66 12.34 1.21 -8.57
CA ASP A 66 12.36 1.21 -10.03
C ASP A 66 13.29 2.30 -10.54
N PHE A 67 14.20 1.95 -11.44
CA PHE A 67 15.18 2.87 -12.00
C PHE A 67 15.31 2.69 -13.52
N THR A 68 15.67 3.76 -14.21
CA THR A 68 16.15 3.76 -15.58
C THR A 68 17.67 3.92 -15.58
N ASN A 69 18.32 3.60 -16.70
CA ASN A 69 19.78 3.76 -16.83
C ASN A 69 20.30 5.16 -16.48
N GLU A 70 19.47 6.18 -16.68
CA GLU A 70 19.79 7.60 -16.39
C GLU A 70 19.64 7.95 -14.91
N THR A 71 18.76 7.24 -14.18
CA THR A 71 18.41 7.58 -12.79
C THR A 71 19.00 6.63 -11.76
N VAL A 72 19.77 5.63 -12.18
CA VAL A 72 20.35 4.58 -11.30
C VAL A 72 21.17 5.19 -10.16
N ILE A 73 22.09 6.07 -10.46
CA ILE A 73 23.03 6.63 -9.47
C ILE A 73 22.29 7.54 -8.48
N ASP A 74 21.41 8.40 -8.99
CA ASP A 74 20.64 9.31 -8.15
C ASP A 74 19.70 8.57 -7.22
N ARG A 75 19.01 7.54 -7.72
CA ARG A 75 18.11 6.72 -6.91
C ARG A 75 18.80 5.76 -5.95
N ALA A 76 20.06 5.38 -6.24
CA ALA A 76 20.87 4.62 -5.31
C ALA A 76 21.34 5.47 -4.11
N ILE A 77 21.63 6.76 -4.37
CA ILE A 77 22.05 7.70 -3.32
C ILE A 77 20.85 8.24 -2.55
N ASN A 78 19.76 8.59 -3.27
CA ASN A 78 18.55 9.18 -2.73
C ASN A 78 17.32 8.28 -3.06
N PRO A 79 17.13 7.18 -2.36
CA PRO A 79 15.99 6.31 -2.62
C PRO A 79 14.66 7.05 -2.35
N PRO A 80 13.64 6.85 -3.19
CA PRO A 80 12.36 7.54 -3.04
C PRO A 80 11.69 7.17 -1.72
N ASN A 81 11.01 8.14 -1.12
CA ASN A 81 10.24 7.93 0.09
C ASN A 81 9.15 6.87 -0.11
N THR A 82 8.98 6.03 0.90
CA THR A 82 7.87 5.06 0.97
C THR A 82 6.79 5.59 1.90
N THR A 83 5.60 5.01 1.81
CA THR A 83 4.49 5.35 2.73
C THR A 83 4.88 5.17 4.20
N LEU A 84 5.77 4.20 4.50
CA LEU A 84 6.27 3.93 5.85
C LEU A 84 7.31 4.97 6.30
N THR A 85 8.30 5.27 5.48
CA THR A 85 9.33 6.27 5.84
C THR A 85 8.73 7.65 6.01
N GLU A 86 7.73 8.00 5.20
CA GLU A 86 6.99 9.25 5.37
C GLU A 86 6.07 9.26 6.58
N PHE A 87 5.56 8.09 7.01
CA PHE A 87 4.84 8.01 8.28
C PHE A 87 5.77 8.32 9.47
N PHE A 88 7.00 7.83 9.47
CA PHE A 88 7.98 8.21 10.49
C PHE A 88 8.25 9.72 10.47
N LYS A 89 8.45 10.32 9.29
CA LYS A 89 8.65 11.77 9.18
C LYS A 89 7.43 12.55 9.67
N LEU A 90 6.22 12.07 9.37
CA LEU A 90 4.98 12.66 9.86
C LEU A 90 4.92 12.62 11.40
N CYS A 91 5.26 11.49 12.02
CA CYS A 91 5.32 11.33 13.47
C CYS A 91 6.41 12.19 14.13
N ASN A 92 7.51 12.47 13.42
CA ASN A 92 8.60 13.34 13.89
C ASN A 92 8.27 14.84 13.81
N ARG A 93 7.17 15.24 13.16
CA ARG A 93 6.76 16.65 13.13
C ARG A 93 6.43 17.16 14.52
N VAL A 94 6.78 18.41 14.79
CA VAL A 94 6.54 19.08 16.09
C VAL A 94 5.14 19.70 16.17
N ASP A 95 4.45 19.83 15.01
CA ASP A 95 3.12 20.45 14.92
C ASP A 95 1.98 19.54 15.46
N ALA A 96 0.77 20.09 15.48
CA ALA A 96 -0.44 19.37 15.92
C ALA A 96 -0.69 18.09 15.10
N PHE A 97 -0.36 18.10 13.80
CA PHE A 97 -0.51 16.92 12.95
C PHE A 97 0.46 15.80 13.32
N GLY A 98 1.71 16.13 13.66
CA GLY A 98 2.67 15.15 14.15
C GLY A 98 2.28 14.59 15.51
N ALA A 99 1.78 15.43 16.41
CA ALA A 99 1.26 14.99 17.71
C ALA A 99 0.09 14.02 17.53
N PHE A 100 -0.83 14.32 16.64
CA PHE A 100 -1.94 13.42 16.30
C PHE A 100 -1.47 12.12 15.62
N ALA A 101 -0.53 12.21 14.66
CA ALA A 101 0.00 11.05 13.97
C ALA A 101 0.66 10.03 14.90
N ARG A 102 1.28 10.49 16.01
CA ARG A 102 1.83 9.61 17.05
C ARG A 102 0.79 8.76 17.79
N THR A 103 -0.48 9.11 17.72
CA THR A 103 -1.57 8.31 18.32
C THR A 103 -2.12 7.26 17.37
N LEU A 104 -1.73 7.27 16.09
CA LEU A 104 -2.27 6.39 15.05
C LEU A 104 -1.42 5.14 14.84
N PHE A 105 -2.10 4.04 14.52
CA PHE A 105 -1.46 2.90 13.87
C PHE A 105 -1.17 3.23 12.40
N TYR A 106 -0.15 2.61 11.83
CA TYR A 106 0.21 2.81 10.43
C TYR A 106 -0.95 2.57 9.45
N SER A 107 -1.80 1.58 9.72
CA SER A 107 -2.99 1.27 8.92
C SER A 107 -4.06 2.36 8.95
N GLN A 108 -4.07 3.22 9.98
CA GLN A 108 -5.06 4.28 10.15
C GLN A 108 -4.67 5.58 9.42
N VAL A 109 -3.40 5.74 9.05
CA VAL A 109 -2.88 6.97 8.43
C VAL A 109 -3.71 7.44 7.23
N PRO A 110 -4.10 6.57 6.24
CA PRO A 110 -4.88 7.00 5.09
C PRO A 110 -6.27 7.55 5.42
N ARG A 111 -6.78 7.28 6.59
CA ARG A 111 -8.06 7.82 7.06
C ARG A 111 -8.01 9.33 7.25
N TYR A 112 -6.87 9.84 7.71
CA TYR A 112 -6.66 11.25 8.07
C TYR A 112 -5.74 12.00 7.12
N PHE A 113 -4.85 11.29 6.45
CA PHE A 113 -3.85 11.86 5.54
C PHE A 113 -4.00 11.29 4.14
N THR A 114 -3.67 12.10 3.12
CA THR A 114 -3.69 11.69 1.71
C THR A 114 -2.26 11.48 1.23
N TRP A 115 -2.02 10.34 0.59
CA TRP A 115 -0.76 10.09 -0.11
C TRP A 115 -0.75 10.79 -1.45
N VAL A 116 0.23 11.67 -1.68
CA VAL A 116 0.32 12.46 -2.91
C VAL A 116 1.44 11.96 -3.83
N PRO A 117 1.43 12.33 -5.13
CA PRO A 117 2.47 11.93 -6.08
C PRO A 117 3.89 12.37 -5.68
N THR A 118 4.05 13.43 -4.89
CA THR A 118 5.32 13.89 -4.32
C THR A 118 5.90 12.94 -3.27
N LYS A 119 5.21 11.82 -3.00
CA LYS A 119 5.58 10.82 -1.99
C LYS A 119 5.61 11.36 -0.56
N GLU A 120 4.55 12.08 -0.19
CA GLU A 120 4.35 12.66 1.14
C GLU A 120 2.94 12.45 1.67
N TRP A 121 2.77 12.46 2.99
CA TRP A 121 1.48 12.48 3.65
C TRP A 121 1.02 13.92 3.90
N ILE A 122 -0.11 14.31 3.30
CA ILE A 122 -0.72 15.64 3.49
C ILE A 122 -2.03 15.50 4.27
N PRO A 123 -2.31 16.39 5.25
CA PRO A 123 -3.57 16.40 5.97
C PRO A 123 -4.77 16.51 5.03
N ARG A 124 -5.81 15.72 5.27
CA ARG A 124 -7.05 15.81 4.50
C ARG A 124 -7.76 17.13 4.79
N LYS A 125 -8.31 17.72 3.73
CA LYS A 125 -9.05 18.99 3.79
C LYS A 125 -10.57 18.80 3.66
N GLN A 126 -11.04 17.58 3.47
CA GLN A 126 -12.45 17.22 3.29
C GLN A 126 -12.79 15.95 4.05
N GLY A 127 -13.99 15.90 4.60
CA GLY A 127 -14.49 14.79 5.40
C GLY A 127 -15.13 15.27 6.70
N THR A 128 -15.18 14.43 7.70
CA THR A 128 -15.65 14.77 9.05
C THR A 128 -14.52 15.45 9.82
N PRO A 129 -14.73 16.63 10.41
CA PRO A 129 -13.72 17.29 11.23
C PRO A 129 -13.28 16.42 12.40
N VAL A 130 -11.99 16.46 12.74
CA VAL A 130 -11.42 15.72 13.88
C VAL A 130 -11.27 16.69 15.07
N ASP A 131 -11.98 16.45 16.16
CA ASP A 131 -11.97 17.33 17.35
C ASP A 131 -10.57 17.47 17.99
N ALA A 132 -9.79 16.39 17.95
CA ALA A 132 -8.45 16.34 18.52
C ALA A 132 -7.39 17.11 17.73
N CYS A 133 -7.65 17.48 16.47
CA CYS A 133 -6.66 18.17 15.63
C CYS A 133 -7.35 19.17 14.69
N PRO A 134 -7.21 20.48 14.92
CA PRO A 134 -7.79 21.51 14.08
C PRO A 134 -7.30 21.41 12.63
N ASN A 135 -8.20 21.63 11.66
CA ASN A 135 -7.92 21.53 10.22
C ASN A 135 -7.52 20.13 9.71
N LEU A 136 -7.81 19.08 10.47
CA LEU A 136 -7.70 17.70 10.04
C LEU A 136 -9.11 17.12 9.84
N PHE A 137 -9.27 16.36 8.77
CA PHE A 137 -10.54 15.73 8.43
C PHE A 137 -10.36 14.22 8.28
N GLU A 138 -11.41 13.50 8.71
CA GLU A 138 -11.48 12.06 8.64
C GLU A 138 -12.33 11.60 7.46
N THR A 139 -11.94 10.51 6.82
CA THR A 139 -12.71 9.80 5.80
C THR A 139 -12.77 8.32 6.14
N ASN A 140 -13.60 7.54 5.44
CA ASN A 140 -13.65 6.09 5.60
C ASN A 140 -12.57 5.33 4.80
N THR A 141 -11.52 6.02 4.34
CA THR A 141 -10.40 5.39 3.60
C THR A 141 -9.66 4.39 4.48
N LEU A 142 -9.44 3.19 3.96
CA LEU A 142 -8.74 2.11 4.65
C LEU A 142 -7.29 2.01 4.20
N GLY A 143 -6.39 1.87 5.15
CA GLY A 143 -5.00 1.49 4.90
C GLY A 143 -4.83 -0.03 4.93
N ARG A 144 -4.38 -0.61 3.82
CA ARG A 144 -4.08 -2.03 3.73
C ARG A 144 -2.59 -2.24 3.55
N MET A 145 -1.93 -2.81 4.54
CA MET A 145 -0.54 -3.21 4.41
C MET A 145 -0.39 -4.40 3.46
N PHE A 146 0.66 -4.39 2.64
CA PHE A 146 1.00 -5.53 1.81
C PHE A 146 1.17 -6.80 2.64
N THR A 147 0.73 -7.92 2.09
CA THR A 147 1.01 -9.24 2.66
C THR A 147 2.48 -9.56 2.51
N VAL A 148 3.10 -9.99 3.60
CA VAL A 148 4.50 -10.42 3.63
C VAL A 148 4.54 -11.92 3.78
N ASN A 149 5.39 -12.58 2.99
CA ASN A 149 5.58 -14.01 3.10
C ASN A 149 6.25 -14.33 4.47
N PRO A 150 5.74 -15.28 5.25
CA PRO A 150 6.33 -15.69 6.54
C PRO A 150 7.80 -16.11 6.46
N ARG A 151 8.26 -16.56 5.27
CA ARG A 151 9.67 -16.87 5.03
C ARG A 151 10.59 -15.65 5.09
N GLN A 152 10.05 -14.44 4.88
CA GLN A 152 10.74 -13.17 5.07
C GLN A 152 10.57 -12.73 6.52
N THR A 153 11.16 -13.46 7.44
CA THR A 153 10.92 -13.41 8.88
C THR A 153 10.94 -11.99 9.45
N GLU A 154 12.01 -11.24 9.24
CA GLU A 154 12.13 -9.86 9.79
C GLU A 154 11.09 -8.90 9.24
N CYS A 155 10.78 -8.98 7.95
CA CYS A 155 9.74 -8.15 7.34
C CYS A 155 8.34 -8.54 7.83
N PHE A 156 8.10 -9.81 8.09
CA PHE A 156 6.86 -10.32 8.68
C PHE A 156 6.67 -9.78 10.10
N TYR A 157 7.70 -9.83 10.94
CA TYR A 157 7.65 -9.29 12.30
C TYR A 157 7.52 -7.76 12.32
N LEU A 158 8.20 -7.05 11.41
CA LEU A 158 7.99 -5.61 11.22
C LEU A 158 6.52 -5.31 10.94
N ARG A 159 5.89 -6.07 10.02
CA ARG A 159 4.46 -5.89 9.72
C ARG A 159 3.59 -6.13 10.95
N LEU A 160 3.91 -7.13 11.76
CA LEU A 160 3.16 -7.44 12.98
C LEU A 160 3.27 -6.30 14.00
N LEU A 161 4.46 -5.71 14.18
CA LEU A 161 4.66 -4.55 15.04
C LEU A 161 3.90 -3.32 14.52
N LEU A 162 3.90 -3.05 13.21
CA LEU A 162 3.19 -1.92 12.60
C LEU A 162 1.66 -1.98 12.79
N ILE A 163 1.11 -3.15 13.09
CA ILE A 163 -0.32 -3.31 13.43
C ILE A 163 -0.57 -2.95 14.90
N ASN A 164 0.43 -3.14 15.78
CA ASN A 164 0.26 -3.07 17.22
C ASN A 164 0.96 -1.87 17.89
N VAL A 165 1.88 -1.20 17.18
CA VAL A 165 2.61 -0.03 17.72
C VAL A 165 2.07 1.25 17.08
N THR A 166 1.73 2.24 17.91
CA THR A 166 1.27 3.56 17.49
C THR A 166 2.43 4.52 17.33
N GLY A 167 2.38 5.36 16.29
CA GLY A 167 3.22 6.53 16.10
C GLY A 167 4.74 6.34 16.20
N PRO A 168 5.31 5.27 15.61
CA PRO A 168 6.76 5.07 15.69
C PRO A 168 7.51 6.16 14.95
N LEU A 169 8.65 6.58 15.48
CA LEU A 169 9.46 7.66 14.93
C LEU A 169 10.53 7.15 13.95
N SER A 170 10.90 5.87 14.03
CA SER A 170 11.93 5.24 13.20
C SER A 170 11.81 3.71 13.23
N PHE A 171 12.59 3.02 12.38
CA PHE A 171 12.75 1.56 12.44
C PHE A 171 13.35 1.07 13.76
N GLN A 172 14.16 1.88 14.41
CA GLN A 172 14.72 1.56 15.72
C GLN A 172 13.66 1.72 16.80
N ASP A 173 12.85 2.77 16.73
CA ASP A 173 11.81 3.04 17.71
C ASP A 173 10.73 1.95 17.70
N ILE A 174 10.38 1.37 16.56
CA ILE A 174 9.47 0.20 16.47
C ILE A 174 9.98 -1.00 17.29
N ARG A 175 11.31 -1.17 17.39
CA ARG A 175 11.93 -2.27 18.16
C ARG A 175 12.14 -1.91 19.63
N LYS A 176 11.63 -0.77 20.07
CA LYS A 176 11.72 -0.35 21.47
C LYS A 176 10.42 -0.69 22.19
N VAL A 177 10.51 -1.61 23.14
CA VAL A 177 9.37 -2.08 23.93
C VAL A 177 9.68 -1.85 25.40
N ASN A 178 8.75 -1.29 26.16
CA ASN A 178 8.89 -1.00 27.60
C ASN A 178 10.17 -0.21 27.96
N GLY A 179 10.67 0.64 27.03
CA GLY A 179 11.89 1.42 27.22
C GLY A 179 13.19 0.68 26.85
N GLN A 180 13.14 -0.62 26.55
CA GLN A 180 14.28 -1.43 26.13
C GLN A 180 14.34 -1.54 24.61
N GLN A 181 15.55 -1.41 24.07
CA GLN A 181 15.81 -1.56 22.63
C GLN A 181 16.18 -3.01 22.30
N TYR A 182 15.45 -3.61 21.35
CA TYR A 182 15.72 -4.96 20.85
C TYR A 182 16.50 -4.95 19.54
N SER A 183 17.30 -5.99 19.31
CA SER A 183 18.15 -6.10 18.10
C SER A 183 17.34 -6.52 16.88
N THR A 184 16.36 -7.42 17.06
CA THR A 184 15.50 -7.95 16.00
C THR A 184 14.04 -7.55 16.18
N TYR A 185 13.27 -7.55 15.09
CA TYR A 185 11.82 -7.35 15.17
C TYR A 185 11.12 -8.54 15.83
N LYS A 186 11.71 -9.75 15.69
CA LYS A 186 11.21 -10.96 16.34
C LYS A 186 11.21 -10.82 17.87
N ASP A 187 12.35 -10.40 18.45
CA ASP A 187 12.48 -10.24 19.90
C ASP A 187 11.50 -9.20 20.44
N ALA A 188 11.32 -8.10 19.71
CA ALA A 188 10.33 -7.08 20.06
C ALA A 188 8.88 -7.63 20.01
N CYS A 189 8.56 -8.49 19.06
CA CYS A 189 7.25 -9.16 18.98
C CYS A 189 7.04 -10.14 20.14
N LEU A 190 8.05 -10.90 20.53
CA LEU A 190 8.00 -11.81 21.68
C LEU A 190 7.72 -11.04 22.98
N GLU A 191 8.45 -9.96 23.20
CA GLU A 191 8.25 -9.11 24.40
C GLU A 191 6.86 -8.47 24.46
N LEU A 192 6.28 -8.13 23.32
CA LEU A 192 4.90 -7.63 23.23
C LEU A 192 3.84 -8.73 23.36
N GLY A 193 4.24 -10.01 23.48
CA GLY A 193 3.32 -11.14 23.54
C GLY A 193 2.53 -11.35 22.22
N LEU A 194 3.08 -10.92 21.10
CA LEU A 194 2.44 -11.08 19.77
C LEU A 194 2.71 -12.44 19.15
N LEU A 195 3.61 -13.22 19.71
CA LEU A 195 3.96 -14.58 19.32
C LEU A 195 3.70 -15.50 20.50
N GLU A 196 3.06 -16.63 20.25
CA GLU A 196 3.00 -17.71 21.25
C GLU A 196 4.40 -18.31 21.37
N ASP A 197 4.87 -18.51 22.60
CA ASP A 197 6.11 -19.25 22.85
C ASP A 197 5.87 -20.71 22.48
N ASP A 198 6.54 -21.18 21.42
CA ASP A 198 6.55 -22.59 20.99
C ASP A 198 7.26 -23.52 22.01
N ASN A 199 7.40 -23.10 23.26
CA ASN A 199 8.01 -23.83 24.36
C ASN A 199 6.93 -24.50 25.23
N GLN A 200 6.18 -25.45 24.64
CA GLN A 200 5.47 -26.49 25.39
C GLN A 200 5.86 -27.87 24.87
#